data_5b812701fc3c8218b29aa8595e80a419
#
_entry.id   5b812701fc3c8218b29aa8595e80a419
#
_cell.length_a   1.000
_cell.length_b   1.000
_cell.length_c   1.000
_cell.angle_alpha   90.00
_cell.angle_beta   90.00
_cell.angle_gamma   90.00
#
_symmetry.space_group_name_H-M   'P 1'
#
loop_
_entity.id
_entity.type
_entity.pdbx_description
1 polymer ?
#
loop_
_entity_poly.entity_id
_entity_poly.type
_entity_poly.pdbx_seq_one_letter_code
_entity_poly.pdbx_strand_id
1 'polypeptide(L)'
;MTDNSATANGPAGAPPLHGAIDVHAHFFTARLRAAMQDAGVTRPDGMPAIPDWDPKSALRHMDEVGIETAMLSVSSPGIDFGTPDAVRELARNVNDEGAELVRTHPGRFGLMASLPLPDLPASLAEAERALDDLGADGIALHTHYQGHYLGDPLYEPLMELLDDRRAVVFLHPTSPQCWKDTSLGYPRPMIEFPFDTTRAVAHLILSGTLRRHPGISFVIPHAGAALPVLADRIAVFALMQADGPPVDVLADLATLHFDLAGFTLPRALPALLNLTDTRHLLYGSDFPFTPDWAVEGLARPLVDALDPAVRTDLLHGNARRLFPRLREPRSA
;
A
#
# COMPACT_ATOMS: atom_id res chain seq x y z
N MET A 1 -42.25 -10.29 -19.53
CA MET A 1 -41.28 -11.21 -20.15
C MET A 1 -40.49 -10.41 -21.17
N THR A 2 -39.39 -9.83 -20.76
CA THR A 2 -38.38 -9.25 -21.66
C THR A 2 -37.05 -9.75 -21.17
N ASP A 3 -36.52 -10.65 -21.95
CA ASP A 3 -35.20 -11.28 -21.81
C ASP A 3 -34.13 -10.21 -21.99
N ASN A 4 -33.32 -9.96 -20.94
CA ASN A 4 -32.21 -9.03 -20.98
C ASN A 4 -30.92 -9.75 -20.58
N SER A 5 -30.55 -10.75 -21.39
CA SER A 5 -29.28 -11.46 -21.33
C SER A 5 -28.25 -10.79 -22.24
N ALA A 6 -27.71 -9.64 -21.78
CA ALA A 6 -26.49 -9.09 -22.38
C ALA A 6 -25.31 -9.41 -21.43
N THR A 7 -24.83 -10.64 -21.49
CA THR A 7 -23.54 -11.05 -20.88
C THR A 7 -22.41 -10.54 -21.78
N ALA A 8 -21.77 -9.46 -21.39
CA ALA A 8 -20.45 -9.10 -21.91
C ALA A 8 -19.41 -10.04 -21.28
N ASN A 9 -19.35 -11.28 -21.74
CA ASN A 9 -18.28 -12.21 -21.41
C ASN A 9 -17.04 -11.82 -22.24
N GLY A 10 -15.96 -11.42 -21.55
CA GLY A 10 -14.62 -11.56 -22.09
C GLY A 10 -14.34 -13.03 -22.44
N PRO A 11 -13.28 -13.37 -23.19
CA PRO A 11 -13.03 -14.73 -23.64
C PRO A 11 -13.06 -15.68 -22.43
N ALA A 12 -13.93 -16.68 -22.49
CA ALA A 12 -14.08 -17.68 -21.45
C ALA A 12 -12.74 -18.41 -21.29
N GLY A 13 -12.06 -18.17 -20.15
CA GLY A 13 -10.80 -18.83 -19.82
C GLY A 13 -9.62 -17.92 -19.47
N ALA A 14 -9.71 -16.59 -19.62
CA ALA A 14 -8.63 -15.70 -19.19
C ALA A 14 -8.64 -15.51 -17.66
N PRO A 15 -7.44 -15.41 -17.01
CA PRO A 15 -7.35 -15.07 -15.60
C PRO A 15 -8.03 -13.73 -15.30
N PRO A 16 -8.66 -13.55 -14.11
CA PRO A 16 -9.43 -12.33 -13.80
C PRO A 16 -8.60 -11.06 -13.81
N LEU A 17 -7.30 -11.17 -13.52
CA LEU A 17 -6.37 -10.05 -13.39
C LEU A 17 -5.42 -9.90 -14.58
N HIS A 18 -5.82 -10.38 -15.77
CA HIS A 18 -4.94 -10.35 -16.94
C HIS A 18 -4.34 -8.98 -17.20
N GLY A 19 -2.99 -8.88 -17.11
CA GLY A 19 -2.22 -7.65 -17.28
C GLY A 19 -2.24 -6.70 -16.10
N ALA A 20 -2.73 -7.14 -14.91
CA ALA A 20 -2.81 -6.28 -13.74
C ALA A 20 -1.43 -5.88 -13.19
N ILE A 21 -1.36 -4.66 -12.69
CA ILE A 21 -0.26 -4.18 -11.84
C ILE A 21 -0.79 -4.18 -10.41
N ASP A 22 -0.25 -5.07 -9.59
CA ASP A 22 -0.57 -5.21 -8.19
C ASP A 22 0.32 -4.26 -7.37
N VAL A 23 -0.27 -3.19 -6.83
CA VAL A 23 0.49 -2.17 -6.08
C VAL A 23 0.62 -2.52 -4.60
N HIS A 24 -0.02 -3.59 -4.13
CA HIS A 24 -0.04 -4.03 -2.75
C HIS A 24 0.32 -5.51 -2.67
N ALA A 25 1.60 -5.78 -2.80
CA ALA A 25 2.17 -7.11 -2.62
C ALA A 25 3.38 -7.06 -1.68
N HIS A 26 3.56 -8.13 -0.94
CA HIS A 26 4.61 -8.20 0.07
C HIS A 26 5.62 -9.28 -0.25
N PHE A 27 6.84 -9.10 0.25
CA PHE A 27 7.91 -10.07 0.11
C PHE A 27 8.66 -10.29 1.42
N PHE A 28 9.32 -11.43 1.53
CA PHE A 28 10.10 -11.78 2.68
C PHE A 28 11.49 -12.25 2.23
N THR A 29 12.52 -11.50 2.61
CA THR A 29 13.90 -11.97 2.44
C THR A 29 14.27 -12.98 3.54
N ALA A 30 15.29 -13.80 3.30
CA ALA A 30 15.78 -14.72 4.33
C ALA A 30 16.27 -13.98 5.59
N ARG A 31 16.88 -12.81 5.41
CA ARG A 31 17.34 -11.96 6.52
C ARG A 31 16.19 -11.35 7.31
N LEU A 32 15.13 -10.87 6.62
CA LEU A 32 13.96 -10.36 7.29
C LEU A 32 13.29 -11.44 8.15
N ARG A 33 13.14 -12.66 7.60
CA ARG A 33 12.61 -13.79 8.37
C ARG A 33 13.44 -14.11 9.60
N ALA A 34 14.78 -14.16 9.46
CA ALA A 34 15.66 -14.40 10.57
C ALA A 34 15.53 -13.32 11.65
N ALA A 35 15.54 -12.04 11.26
CA ALA A 35 15.37 -10.92 12.20
C ALA A 35 14.02 -10.98 12.94
N MET A 36 12.94 -11.32 12.25
CA MET A 36 11.63 -11.54 12.88
C MET A 36 11.67 -12.69 13.89
N GLN A 37 12.27 -13.81 13.53
CA GLN A 37 12.39 -14.98 14.40
C GLN A 37 13.25 -14.69 15.63
N ASP A 38 14.40 -14.03 15.46
CA ASP A 38 15.30 -13.64 16.54
C ASP A 38 14.62 -12.64 17.51
N ALA A 39 13.75 -11.79 16.99
CA ALA A 39 12.90 -10.90 17.78
C ALA A 39 11.67 -11.58 18.40
N GLY A 40 11.50 -12.91 18.19
CA GLY A 40 10.33 -13.65 18.69
C GLY A 40 9.01 -13.35 17.95
N VAL A 41 9.07 -12.69 16.81
CA VAL A 41 7.89 -12.36 15.99
C VAL A 41 7.55 -13.56 15.09
N THR A 42 6.80 -14.50 15.64
CA THR A 42 6.33 -15.70 14.91
C THR A 42 4.91 -15.55 14.37
N ARG A 43 4.16 -14.59 14.92
CA ARG A 43 2.77 -14.29 14.56
C ARG A 43 2.62 -12.78 14.35
N PRO A 44 3.07 -12.27 13.18
CA PRO A 44 3.03 -10.84 12.91
C PRO A 44 1.61 -10.31 13.03
N ASP A 45 1.43 -9.27 13.82
CA ASP A 45 0.13 -8.62 14.07
C ASP A 45 -1.02 -9.56 14.49
N GLY A 46 -0.67 -10.71 15.07
CA GLY A 46 -1.65 -11.74 15.47
C GLY A 46 -2.10 -12.64 14.32
N MET A 47 -1.50 -12.54 13.17
CA MET A 47 -1.70 -13.50 12.08
C MET A 47 -1.17 -14.88 12.48
N PRO A 48 -1.70 -15.97 11.91
CA PRO A 48 -1.34 -17.33 12.34
C PRO A 48 0.15 -17.65 12.24
N ALA A 49 0.83 -17.13 11.22
CA ALA A 49 2.25 -17.34 10.94
C ALA A 49 2.81 -16.22 10.05
N ILE A 50 4.13 -16.18 9.90
CA ILE A 50 4.78 -15.44 8.80
C ILE A 50 4.49 -16.23 7.51
N PRO A 51 3.87 -15.63 6.49
CA PRO A 51 3.54 -16.33 5.25
C PRO A 51 4.80 -16.87 4.55
N ASP A 52 4.68 -18.03 3.92
CA ASP A 52 5.73 -18.50 3.03
C ASP A 52 5.78 -17.63 1.77
N TRP A 53 6.98 -17.25 1.39
CA TRP A 53 7.21 -16.45 0.18
C TRP A 53 8.59 -16.75 -0.38
N ASP A 54 8.67 -16.94 -1.67
CA ASP A 54 9.89 -16.93 -2.47
C ASP A 54 9.55 -16.42 -3.88
N PRO A 55 10.55 -15.92 -4.64
CA PRO A 55 10.28 -15.34 -5.97
C PRO A 55 9.59 -16.31 -6.93
N LYS A 56 9.93 -17.61 -6.87
CA LYS A 56 9.36 -18.62 -7.77
C LYS A 56 7.88 -18.87 -7.47
N SER A 57 7.51 -18.96 -6.19
CA SER A 57 6.11 -19.13 -5.78
C SER A 57 5.30 -17.89 -6.10
N ALA A 58 5.86 -16.69 -5.88
CA ALA A 58 5.20 -15.44 -6.24
C ALA A 58 4.95 -15.33 -7.75
N LEU A 59 5.95 -15.61 -8.58
CA LEU A 59 5.79 -15.60 -10.04
C LEU A 59 4.74 -16.59 -10.52
N ARG A 60 4.70 -17.81 -9.95
CA ARG A 60 3.68 -18.79 -10.29
C ARG A 60 2.29 -18.28 -9.93
N HIS A 61 2.10 -17.74 -8.72
CA HIS A 61 0.84 -17.13 -8.31
C HIS A 61 0.41 -16.02 -9.28
N MET A 62 1.32 -15.09 -9.60
CA MET A 62 1.06 -14.00 -10.54
C MET A 62 0.59 -14.54 -11.92
N ASP A 63 1.26 -15.60 -12.42
CA ASP A 63 0.89 -16.22 -13.70
C ASP A 63 -0.51 -16.86 -13.66
N GLU A 64 -0.83 -17.54 -12.56
CA GLU A 64 -2.12 -18.21 -12.36
C GLU A 64 -3.30 -17.22 -12.32
N VAL A 65 -3.13 -16.06 -11.64
CA VAL A 65 -4.19 -15.05 -11.51
C VAL A 65 -4.15 -13.97 -12.59
N GLY A 66 -3.05 -13.86 -13.35
CA GLY A 66 -2.89 -12.92 -14.47
C GLY A 66 -2.22 -11.59 -14.10
N ILE A 67 -1.53 -11.48 -12.96
CA ILE A 67 -0.77 -10.30 -12.57
C ILE A 67 0.50 -10.18 -13.42
N GLU A 68 0.66 -9.06 -14.11
CA GLU A 68 1.84 -8.74 -14.91
C GLU A 68 3.00 -8.30 -14.02
N THR A 69 2.76 -7.34 -13.13
CA THR A 69 3.78 -6.75 -12.24
C THR A 69 3.24 -6.67 -10.81
N ALA A 70 4.05 -7.07 -9.81
CA ALA A 70 3.76 -6.88 -8.40
C ALA A 70 4.77 -5.88 -7.79
N MET A 71 4.27 -4.84 -7.11
CA MET A 71 5.07 -3.86 -6.37
C MET A 71 5.38 -4.42 -4.99
N LEU A 72 6.62 -4.85 -4.78
CA LEU A 72 7.05 -5.52 -3.56
C LEU A 72 7.30 -4.53 -2.44
N SER A 73 6.71 -4.75 -1.28
CA SER A 73 6.94 -3.98 -0.05
C SER A 73 7.10 -4.89 1.16
N VAL A 74 7.71 -4.39 2.23
CA VAL A 74 7.69 -5.07 3.53
C VAL A 74 6.42 -4.70 4.27
N SER A 75 5.65 -5.72 4.64
CA SER A 75 4.44 -5.56 5.45
C SER A 75 4.75 -5.26 6.93
N SER A 76 3.73 -4.93 7.70
CA SER A 76 3.80 -4.88 9.18
C SER A 76 4.27 -6.25 9.75
N PRO A 77 5.03 -6.25 10.84
CA PRO A 77 5.44 -5.11 11.66
C PRO A 77 6.69 -4.36 11.16
N GLY A 78 7.10 -4.53 9.91
CA GLY A 78 8.22 -3.80 9.31
C GLY A 78 9.58 -4.43 9.58
N ILE A 79 10.57 -3.57 9.78
CA ILE A 79 11.98 -3.94 9.94
C ILE A 79 12.59 -3.47 11.27
N ASP A 80 11.81 -2.88 12.17
CA ASP A 80 12.32 -2.34 13.45
C ASP A 80 12.57 -3.47 14.47
N PHE A 81 13.63 -4.27 14.20
CA PHE A 81 14.04 -5.39 15.05
C PHE A 81 15.49 -5.23 15.51
N GLY A 82 15.70 -5.24 16.84
CA GLY A 82 17.03 -5.26 17.43
C GLY A 82 17.62 -3.87 17.71
N THR A 83 18.93 -3.73 17.49
CA THR A 83 19.64 -2.45 17.72
C THR A 83 19.45 -1.50 16.52
N PRO A 84 19.64 -0.19 16.69
CA PRO A 84 19.58 0.77 15.57
C PRO A 84 20.49 0.38 14.39
N ASP A 85 21.70 -0.12 14.66
CA ASP A 85 22.60 -0.58 13.58
C ASP A 85 22.06 -1.80 12.85
N ALA A 86 21.46 -2.75 13.56
CA ALA A 86 20.84 -3.92 12.95
C ALA A 86 19.63 -3.53 12.07
N VAL A 87 18.83 -2.55 12.49
CA VAL A 87 17.70 -2.03 11.72
C VAL A 87 18.19 -1.33 10.44
N ARG A 88 19.24 -0.50 10.52
CA ARG A 88 19.88 0.13 9.35
C ARG A 88 20.40 -0.92 8.36
N GLU A 89 21.10 -1.93 8.87
CA GLU A 89 21.61 -3.03 8.03
C GLU A 89 20.47 -3.81 7.39
N LEU A 90 19.43 -4.11 8.15
CA LEU A 90 18.26 -4.84 7.64
C LEU A 90 17.53 -4.06 6.55
N ALA A 91 17.33 -2.73 6.72
CA ALA A 91 16.74 -1.87 5.70
C ALA A 91 17.53 -1.97 4.38
N ARG A 92 18.85 -1.77 4.45
CA ARG A 92 19.72 -1.87 3.26
C ARG A 92 19.62 -3.23 2.59
N ASN A 93 19.71 -4.32 3.37
CA ASN A 93 19.66 -5.68 2.83
C ASN A 93 18.32 -5.98 2.13
N VAL A 94 17.20 -5.59 2.74
CA VAL A 94 15.87 -5.81 2.17
C VAL A 94 15.72 -5.02 0.87
N ASN A 95 16.17 -3.77 0.84
CA ASN A 95 16.10 -2.94 -0.37
C ASN A 95 17.03 -3.46 -1.47
N ASP A 96 18.25 -3.90 -1.14
CA ASP A 96 19.19 -4.50 -2.10
C ASP A 96 18.63 -5.80 -2.70
N GLU A 97 18.06 -6.69 -1.88
CA GLU A 97 17.42 -7.92 -2.37
C GLU A 97 16.18 -7.60 -3.23
N GLY A 98 15.37 -6.59 -2.84
CA GLY A 98 14.23 -6.13 -3.64
C GLY A 98 14.66 -5.58 -5.00
N ALA A 99 15.68 -4.72 -5.04
CA ALA A 99 16.25 -4.18 -6.29
C ALA A 99 16.82 -5.30 -7.18
N GLU A 100 17.46 -6.31 -6.58
CA GLU A 100 17.96 -7.48 -7.31
C GLU A 100 16.82 -8.30 -7.92
N LEU A 101 15.70 -8.46 -7.22
CA LEU A 101 14.50 -9.11 -7.77
C LEU A 101 13.93 -8.36 -8.97
N VAL A 102 13.87 -7.03 -8.89
CA VAL A 102 13.44 -6.18 -10.02
C VAL A 102 14.38 -6.35 -11.21
N ARG A 103 15.69 -6.37 -10.98
CA ARG A 103 16.71 -6.51 -12.03
C ARG A 103 16.69 -7.89 -12.70
N THR A 104 16.53 -8.96 -11.91
CA THR A 104 16.57 -10.34 -12.40
C THR A 104 15.26 -10.84 -13.01
N HIS A 105 14.13 -10.20 -12.64
CA HIS A 105 12.81 -10.50 -13.17
C HIS A 105 12.19 -9.24 -13.77
N PRO A 106 12.78 -8.71 -14.83
CA PRO A 106 12.37 -7.44 -15.37
C PRO A 106 10.87 -7.47 -15.73
N GLY A 107 10.00 -6.50 -15.19
CA GLY A 107 8.60 -6.27 -15.31
C GLY A 107 7.67 -7.20 -14.58
N ARG A 108 8.28 -8.09 -13.86
CA ARG A 108 7.48 -8.90 -12.97
C ARG A 108 7.43 -8.27 -11.57
N PHE A 109 8.47 -7.53 -11.18
CA PHE A 109 8.50 -6.88 -9.87
C PHE A 109 8.81 -5.39 -9.97
N GLY A 110 8.24 -4.63 -9.05
CA GLY A 110 8.63 -3.29 -8.65
C GLY A 110 9.03 -3.28 -7.19
N LEU A 111 9.66 -2.20 -6.71
CA LEU A 111 10.12 -2.08 -5.33
C LEU A 111 9.57 -0.80 -4.68
N MET A 112 8.86 -0.98 -3.58
CA MET A 112 8.56 0.05 -2.60
C MET A 112 9.54 -0.14 -1.44
N ALA A 113 10.58 0.70 -1.36
CA ALA A 113 11.69 0.51 -0.44
C ALA A 113 11.30 0.80 1.02
N SER A 114 11.94 0.11 1.96
CA SER A 114 11.75 0.28 3.40
C SER A 114 12.81 1.22 3.98
N LEU A 115 12.42 2.01 4.99
CA LEU A 115 13.32 2.95 5.68
C LEU A 115 13.54 2.54 7.14
N PRO A 116 14.76 2.75 7.71
CA PRO A 116 15.07 2.39 9.09
C PRO A 116 14.51 3.39 10.12
N LEU A 117 13.25 3.84 9.93
CA LEU A 117 12.56 4.68 10.91
C LEU A 117 12.38 3.93 12.24
N PRO A 118 12.48 4.63 13.38
CA PRO A 118 12.45 6.09 13.55
C PRO A 118 13.81 6.81 13.45
N ASP A 119 14.89 6.14 13.01
CA ASP A 119 16.19 6.79 12.80
C ASP A 119 16.11 7.70 11.56
N LEU A 120 15.72 8.97 11.77
CA LEU A 120 15.49 9.89 10.67
C LEU A 120 16.73 10.16 9.81
N PRO A 121 17.94 10.43 10.37
CA PRO A 121 19.14 10.63 9.54
C PRO A 121 19.47 9.43 8.64
N ALA A 122 19.38 8.21 9.18
CA ALA A 122 19.59 7.00 8.40
C ALA A 122 18.49 6.77 7.36
N SER A 123 17.25 7.15 7.68
CA SER A 123 16.11 7.04 6.78
C SER A 123 16.21 8.00 5.60
N LEU A 124 16.69 9.23 5.81
CA LEU A 124 16.96 10.17 4.73
C LEU A 124 18.00 9.62 3.75
N ALA A 125 19.15 9.16 4.29
CA ALA A 125 20.21 8.59 3.48
C ALA A 125 19.75 7.33 2.70
N GLU A 126 18.93 6.47 3.33
CA GLU A 126 18.42 5.27 2.68
C GLU A 126 17.34 5.59 1.64
N ALA A 127 16.50 6.60 1.87
CA ALA A 127 15.51 7.06 0.90
C ALA A 127 16.18 7.59 -0.37
N GLU A 128 17.24 8.41 -0.22
CA GLU A 128 18.06 8.87 -1.34
C GLU A 128 18.66 7.70 -2.10
N ARG A 129 19.33 6.80 -1.39
CA ARG A 129 19.94 5.62 -2.01
C ARG A 129 18.91 4.74 -2.74
N ALA A 130 17.76 4.50 -2.12
CA ALA A 130 16.74 3.64 -2.70
C ALA A 130 16.16 4.23 -3.98
N LEU A 131 15.84 5.53 -3.98
CA LEU A 131 15.23 6.20 -5.13
C LEU A 131 16.26 6.51 -6.23
N ASP A 132 17.44 7.01 -5.84
CA ASP A 132 18.41 7.54 -6.80
C ASP A 132 19.39 6.47 -7.32
N ASP A 133 19.87 5.54 -6.46
CA ASP A 133 20.88 4.52 -6.82
C ASP A 133 20.25 3.16 -7.15
N LEU A 134 19.28 2.68 -6.36
CA LEU A 134 18.64 1.38 -6.58
C LEU A 134 17.50 1.44 -7.60
N GLY A 135 16.99 2.62 -7.91
CA GLY A 135 15.86 2.80 -8.81
C GLY A 135 14.56 2.21 -8.27
N ALA A 136 14.34 2.31 -6.95
CA ALA A 136 13.07 1.93 -6.34
C ALA A 136 11.92 2.75 -6.95
N ASP A 137 10.75 2.14 -7.08
CA ASP A 137 9.55 2.76 -7.65
C ASP A 137 8.86 3.72 -6.67
N GLY A 138 9.20 3.60 -5.40
CA GLY A 138 8.69 4.44 -4.32
C GLY A 138 9.16 3.96 -2.95
N ILE A 139 8.54 4.51 -1.91
CA ILE A 139 8.85 4.19 -0.50
C ILE A 139 7.61 3.62 0.18
N ALA A 140 7.77 2.51 0.90
CA ALA A 140 6.75 1.99 1.80
C ALA A 140 6.94 2.58 3.20
N LEU A 141 5.91 3.24 3.71
CA LEU A 141 5.89 3.79 5.07
C LEU A 141 4.76 3.16 5.87
N HIS A 142 5.03 2.83 7.14
CA HIS A 142 3.96 2.46 8.05
C HIS A 142 3.21 3.71 8.54
N THR A 143 1.98 3.51 9.02
CA THR A 143 1.11 4.56 9.55
C THR A 143 1.77 5.37 10.65
N HIS A 144 2.58 4.73 11.47
CA HIS A 144 3.38 5.36 12.52
C HIS A 144 4.66 4.56 12.83
N TYR A 145 5.61 5.22 13.49
CA TYR A 145 6.78 4.59 14.07
C TYR A 145 6.85 4.99 15.55
N GLN A 146 6.78 4.00 16.44
CA GLN A 146 6.78 4.18 17.90
C GLN A 146 5.73 5.20 18.40
N GLY A 147 4.57 5.27 17.70
CA GLY A 147 3.45 6.15 18.04
C GLY A 147 3.48 7.54 17.40
N HIS A 148 4.55 7.91 16.70
CA HIS A 148 4.62 9.12 15.90
C HIS A 148 4.05 8.86 14.51
N TYR A 149 2.90 9.45 14.21
CA TYR A 149 2.24 9.35 12.91
C TYR A 149 2.92 10.25 11.88
N LEU A 150 2.81 9.91 10.60
CA LEU A 150 3.55 10.56 9.51
C LEU A 150 3.29 12.07 9.34
N GLY A 151 2.21 12.60 9.91
CA GLY A 151 1.94 14.04 9.98
C GLY A 151 2.67 14.75 11.12
N ASP A 152 3.46 14.05 11.95
CA ASP A 152 4.25 14.65 13.03
C ASP A 152 5.39 15.51 12.42
N PRO A 153 5.67 16.72 12.97
CA PRO A 153 6.78 17.55 12.53
C PRO A 153 8.15 16.85 12.52
N LEU A 154 8.31 15.78 13.29
CA LEU A 154 9.51 14.94 13.28
C LEU A 154 9.87 14.45 11.87
N TYR A 155 8.86 14.15 11.03
CA TYR A 155 9.06 13.61 9.70
C TYR A 155 9.09 14.68 8.59
N GLU A 156 9.01 15.96 8.92
CA GLU A 156 9.05 17.04 7.93
C GLU A 156 10.25 16.93 6.97
N PRO A 157 11.52 16.68 7.44
CA PRO A 157 12.65 16.52 6.52
C PRO A 157 12.53 15.34 5.57
N LEU A 158 11.85 14.26 5.99
CA LEU A 158 11.57 13.12 5.10
C LEU A 158 10.50 13.48 4.07
N MET A 159 9.45 14.19 4.48
CA MET A 159 8.41 14.63 3.55
C MET A 159 8.97 15.63 2.52
N GLU A 160 9.84 16.56 2.92
CA GLU A 160 10.56 17.44 1.99
C GLU A 160 11.37 16.66 0.95
N LEU A 161 12.16 15.67 1.39
CA LEU A 161 12.96 14.83 0.51
C LEU A 161 12.10 14.04 -0.49
N LEU A 162 10.97 13.50 -0.03
CA LEU A 162 10.05 12.73 -0.89
C LEU A 162 9.28 13.63 -1.86
N ASP A 163 8.92 14.84 -1.43
CA ASP A 163 8.27 15.86 -2.27
C ASP A 163 9.17 16.32 -3.42
N ASP A 164 10.43 16.64 -3.12
CA ASP A 164 11.44 17.06 -4.10
C ASP A 164 11.63 15.99 -5.20
N ARG A 165 11.52 14.72 -4.84
CA ARG A 165 11.64 13.58 -5.76
C ARG A 165 10.33 13.15 -6.42
N ARG A 166 9.22 13.82 -6.08
CA ARG A 166 7.87 13.42 -6.50
C ARG A 166 7.62 11.93 -6.27
N ALA A 167 8.01 11.47 -5.10
CA ALA A 167 8.00 10.06 -4.76
C ALA A 167 6.58 9.51 -4.64
N VAL A 168 6.41 8.24 -5.01
CA VAL A 168 5.23 7.48 -4.63
C VAL A 168 5.46 6.91 -3.22
N VAL A 169 4.51 7.14 -2.33
CA VAL A 169 4.52 6.62 -0.96
C VAL A 169 3.38 5.64 -0.79
N PHE A 170 3.72 4.38 -0.60
CA PHE A 170 2.76 3.36 -0.19
C PHE A 170 2.62 3.37 1.32
N LEU A 171 1.45 3.78 1.81
CA LEU A 171 1.14 3.78 3.23
C LEU A 171 0.65 2.38 3.64
N HIS A 172 1.32 1.73 4.57
CA HIS A 172 0.87 0.44 5.09
C HIS A 172 0.50 0.54 6.57
N PRO A 173 -0.64 0.01 7.01
CA PRO A 173 -1.00 0.01 8.42
C PRO A 173 -0.05 -0.85 9.25
N THR A 174 0.05 -0.51 10.54
CA THR A 174 0.69 -1.34 11.56
C THR A 174 -0.15 -1.36 12.83
N SER A 175 0.20 -2.22 13.78
CA SER A 175 -0.51 -2.28 15.06
C SER A 175 -0.33 -0.98 15.85
N PRO A 176 -1.41 -0.26 16.21
CA PRO A 176 -1.28 0.93 17.04
C PRO A 176 -0.68 0.59 18.40
N GLN A 177 -0.01 1.54 19.06
CA GLN A 177 0.61 1.27 20.37
C GLN A 177 -0.37 0.75 21.41
N CYS A 178 -1.63 1.17 21.35
CA CYS A 178 -2.70 0.75 22.26
C CYS A 178 -3.36 -0.59 21.88
N TRP A 179 -2.86 -1.33 20.89
CA TRP A 179 -3.51 -2.53 20.38
C TRP A 179 -3.83 -3.58 21.46
N LYS A 180 -3.03 -3.64 22.53
CA LYS A 180 -3.26 -4.58 23.63
C LYS A 180 -4.59 -4.35 24.36
N ASP A 181 -5.02 -3.09 24.40
CA ASP A 181 -6.25 -2.67 25.06
C ASP A 181 -7.45 -2.66 24.09
N THR A 182 -7.21 -2.52 22.79
CA THR A 182 -8.26 -2.30 21.78
C THR A 182 -8.57 -3.53 20.93
N SER A 183 -7.61 -4.42 20.69
CA SER A 183 -7.77 -5.57 19.77
C SER A 183 -8.68 -6.69 20.31
N LEU A 184 -9.00 -6.69 21.60
CA LEU A 184 -9.85 -7.68 22.26
C LEU A 184 -9.42 -9.14 21.99
N GLY A 185 -8.14 -9.36 21.70
CA GLY A 185 -7.57 -10.67 21.37
C GLY A 185 -7.74 -11.13 19.92
N TYR A 186 -8.37 -10.32 19.07
CA TYR A 186 -8.47 -10.59 17.64
C TYR A 186 -7.18 -10.18 16.88
N PRO A 187 -6.93 -10.76 15.70
CA PRO A 187 -5.85 -10.29 14.82
C PRO A 187 -6.01 -8.81 14.48
N ARG A 188 -4.92 -8.03 14.60
CA ARG A 188 -4.96 -6.58 14.38
C ARG A 188 -5.36 -6.16 12.96
N PRO A 189 -5.05 -6.93 11.89
CA PRO A 189 -5.56 -6.62 10.56
C PRO A 189 -7.10 -6.55 10.46
N MET A 190 -7.82 -7.20 11.36
CA MET A 190 -9.29 -7.23 11.34
C MET A 190 -9.92 -5.85 11.59
N ILE A 191 -9.43 -5.10 12.58
CA ILE A 191 -10.01 -3.81 13.02
C ILE A 191 -8.93 -2.74 13.14
N GLU A 192 -7.81 -3.06 13.83
CA GLU A 192 -6.83 -2.05 14.17
C GLU A 192 -6.19 -1.41 12.93
N PHE A 193 -5.84 -2.22 11.92
CA PHE A 193 -5.23 -1.71 10.68
C PHE A 193 -6.11 -0.70 9.94
N PRO A 194 -7.40 -0.98 9.68
CA PRO A 194 -8.29 0.02 9.07
C PRO A 194 -8.39 1.32 9.87
N PHE A 195 -8.48 1.23 11.20
CA PHE A 195 -8.56 2.43 12.03
C PHE A 195 -7.22 3.17 12.15
N ASP A 196 -6.11 2.46 12.07
CA ASP A 196 -4.80 3.08 12.10
C ASP A 196 -4.48 3.81 10.79
N THR A 197 -4.79 3.21 9.64
CA THR A 197 -4.76 3.88 8.33
C THR A 197 -5.60 5.15 8.35
N THR A 198 -6.84 5.06 8.84
CA THR A 198 -7.76 6.20 8.94
C THR A 198 -7.18 7.32 9.78
N ARG A 199 -6.57 6.99 10.92
CA ARG A 199 -5.93 7.96 11.83
C ARG A 199 -4.71 8.62 11.19
N ALA A 200 -3.86 7.84 10.52
CA ALA A 200 -2.68 8.34 9.84
C ALA A 200 -3.02 9.32 8.73
N VAL A 201 -3.98 8.98 7.87
CA VAL A 201 -4.41 9.87 6.78
C VAL A 201 -5.10 11.12 7.31
N ALA A 202 -5.98 10.98 8.30
CA ALA A 202 -6.59 12.15 8.96
C ALA A 202 -5.50 13.08 9.54
N HIS A 203 -4.46 12.52 10.15
CA HIS A 203 -3.35 13.30 10.70
C HIS A 203 -2.53 14.00 9.60
N LEU A 204 -2.22 13.33 8.48
CA LEU A 204 -1.54 13.94 7.32
C LEU A 204 -2.31 15.15 6.77
N ILE A 205 -3.64 15.05 6.72
CA ILE A 205 -4.52 16.15 6.28
C ILE A 205 -4.54 17.29 7.30
N LEU A 206 -4.87 16.97 8.57
CA LEU A 206 -5.08 17.97 9.61
C LEU A 206 -3.79 18.69 10.03
N SER A 207 -2.63 18.03 9.95
CA SER A 207 -1.31 18.66 10.14
C SER A 207 -0.92 19.55 8.97
N GLY A 208 -1.61 19.45 7.83
CA GLY A 208 -1.28 20.16 6.59
C GLY A 208 -0.14 19.55 5.79
N THR A 209 0.35 18.38 6.16
CA THR A 209 1.49 17.71 5.48
C THR A 209 1.17 17.48 4.00
N LEU A 210 -0.02 16.98 3.64
CA LEU A 210 -0.39 16.78 2.24
C LEU A 210 -0.32 18.07 1.41
N ARG A 211 -0.71 19.20 1.99
CA ARG A 211 -0.70 20.50 1.28
C ARG A 211 0.68 21.13 1.20
N ARG A 212 1.55 20.85 2.19
CA ARG A 212 2.94 21.32 2.12
C ARG A 212 3.77 20.53 1.13
N HIS A 213 3.43 19.26 0.91
CA HIS A 213 4.19 18.33 0.07
C HIS A 213 3.33 17.74 -1.06
N PRO A 214 2.83 18.60 -1.99
CA PRO A 214 1.91 18.17 -3.06
C PRO A 214 2.57 17.31 -4.15
N GLY A 215 3.91 17.22 -4.16
CA GLY A 215 4.65 16.36 -5.08
C GLY A 215 4.60 14.87 -4.68
N ILE A 216 4.29 14.56 -3.42
CA ILE A 216 4.18 13.17 -2.98
C ILE A 216 2.86 12.57 -3.46
N SER A 217 2.92 11.40 -4.09
CA SER A 217 1.74 10.61 -4.46
C SER A 217 1.51 9.51 -3.42
N PHE A 218 0.54 9.69 -2.53
CA PHE A 218 0.21 8.68 -1.53
C PHE A 218 -0.73 7.61 -2.09
N VAL A 219 -0.40 6.33 -1.84
CA VAL A 219 -1.26 5.17 -2.08
C VAL A 219 -1.77 4.66 -0.73
N ILE A 220 -3.08 4.75 -0.52
CA ILE A 220 -3.77 4.39 0.71
C ILE A 220 -4.39 3.01 0.54
N PRO A 221 -4.08 2.03 1.42
CA PRO A 221 -4.51 0.66 1.25
C PRO A 221 -5.98 0.42 1.62
N HIS A 222 -6.47 -0.79 1.21
CA HIS A 222 -7.74 -1.36 1.66
C HIS A 222 -8.95 -0.45 1.40
N ALA A 223 -9.06 0.09 0.18
CA ALA A 223 -10.14 1.00 -0.23
C ALA A 223 -10.29 2.23 0.70
N GLY A 224 -9.18 2.74 1.25
CA GLY A 224 -9.19 3.88 2.15
C GLY A 224 -9.67 3.55 3.57
N ALA A 225 -9.77 2.26 3.91
CA ALA A 225 -10.13 1.80 5.26
C ALA A 225 -11.48 2.37 5.75
N ALA A 226 -11.52 3.12 6.86
CA ALA A 226 -12.74 3.76 7.36
C ALA A 226 -12.92 5.22 6.87
N LEU A 227 -11.97 5.76 6.10
CA LEU A 227 -12.07 7.14 5.59
C LEU A 227 -13.36 7.42 4.82
N PRO A 228 -13.84 6.55 3.89
CA PRO A 228 -15.05 6.83 3.12
C PRO A 228 -16.30 7.06 3.97
N VAL A 229 -16.37 6.45 5.15
CA VAL A 229 -17.54 6.59 6.06
C VAL A 229 -17.33 7.65 7.15
N LEU A 230 -16.10 8.13 7.35
CA LEU A 230 -15.76 9.13 8.37
C LEU A 230 -15.41 10.50 7.78
N ALA A 231 -15.25 10.63 6.47
CA ALA A 231 -14.76 11.83 5.80
C ALA A 231 -15.55 13.09 6.18
N ASP A 232 -16.88 13.08 6.06
CA ASP A 232 -17.73 14.21 6.40
C ASP A 232 -17.63 14.58 7.88
N ARG A 233 -17.54 13.55 8.76
CA ARG A 233 -17.37 13.78 10.18
C ARG A 233 -16.03 14.45 10.48
N ILE A 234 -14.94 13.97 9.88
CA ILE A 234 -13.61 14.58 10.03
C ILE A 234 -13.64 16.02 9.52
N ALA A 235 -14.25 16.27 8.35
CA ALA A 235 -14.36 17.60 7.76
C ALA A 235 -15.09 18.59 8.68
N VAL A 236 -16.24 18.19 9.23
CA VAL A 236 -17.01 19.05 10.16
C VAL A 236 -16.22 19.37 11.43
N PHE A 237 -15.55 18.38 12.03
CA PHE A 237 -14.74 18.62 13.22
C PHE A 237 -13.49 19.43 12.93
N ALA A 238 -12.88 19.29 11.75
CA ALA A 238 -11.77 20.13 11.31
C ALA A 238 -12.17 21.62 11.25
N LEU A 239 -13.37 21.92 10.71
CA LEU A 239 -13.91 23.30 10.69
C LEU A 239 -14.16 23.86 12.08
N MET A 240 -14.51 23.03 13.05
CA MET A 240 -14.77 23.46 14.43
C MET A 240 -13.49 23.72 15.25
N GLN A 241 -12.35 23.18 14.84
CA GLN A 241 -11.06 23.29 15.55
C GLN A 241 -10.14 24.37 14.95
N ALA A 242 -10.61 25.18 14.03
CA ALA A 242 -9.77 26.05 13.21
C ALA A 242 -9.23 27.26 13.98
N ASP A 243 -8.09 27.07 14.65
CA ASP A 243 -7.14 28.17 15.00
C ASP A 243 -6.15 28.48 13.84
N GLY A 244 -6.36 27.88 12.65
CA GLY A 244 -5.50 27.97 11.48
C GLY A 244 -6.26 28.17 10.16
N PRO A 245 -5.56 28.15 9.01
CA PRO A 245 -6.24 28.21 7.71
C PRO A 245 -7.18 27.00 7.55
N PRO A 246 -8.37 27.22 6.93
CA PRO A 246 -9.35 26.15 6.77
C PRO A 246 -8.75 24.97 5.98
N VAL A 247 -9.03 23.77 6.47
CA VAL A 247 -8.64 22.49 5.83
C VAL A 247 -9.83 21.97 5.06
N ASP A 248 -9.69 21.82 3.73
CA ASP A 248 -10.67 21.11 2.92
C ASP A 248 -10.34 19.62 2.91
N VAL A 249 -10.86 18.90 3.91
CA VAL A 249 -10.61 17.47 4.12
C VAL A 249 -11.05 16.63 2.92
N LEU A 250 -12.20 16.98 2.31
CA LEU A 250 -12.73 16.20 1.19
C LEU A 250 -11.89 16.42 -0.08
N ALA A 251 -11.47 17.66 -0.35
CA ALA A 251 -10.57 17.95 -1.45
C ALA A 251 -9.21 17.28 -1.27
N ASP A 252 -8.64 17.32 -0.07
CA ASP A 252 -7.36 16.64 0.23
C ASP A 252 -7.48 15.12 0.04
N LEU A 253 -8.56 14.48 0.53
CA LEU A 253 -8.82 13.05 0.33
C LEU A 253 -8.98 12.67 -1.14
N ALA A 254 -9.60 13.52 -1.95
CA ALA A 254 -9.80 13.26 -3.37
C ALA A 254 -8.50 13.25 -4.19
N THR A 255 -7.40 13.79 -3.66
CA THR A 255 -6.08 13.76 -4.33
C THR A 255 -5.32 12.44 -4.13
N LEU A 256 -5.72 11.63 -3.16
CA LEU A 256 -5.03 10.39 -2.79
C LEU A 256 -5.36 9.26 -3.77
N HIS A 257 -4.42 8.33 -3.94
CA HIS A 257 -4.67 7.06 -4.62
C HIS A 257 -5.09 6.00 -3.60
N PHE A 258 -5.92 5.05 -4.03
CA PHE A 258 -6.45 4.00 -3.15
C PHE A 258 -6.29 2.64 -3.81
N ASP A 259 -5.64 1.69 -3.14
CA ASP A 259 -5.70 0.33 -3.60
C ASP A 259 -6.98 -0.37 -3.13
N LEU A 260 -7.34 -1.42 -3.85
CA LEU A 260 -8.55 -2.19 -3.58
C LEU A 260 -8.24 -3.57 -3.01
N ALA A 261 -7.14 -3.71 -2.25
CA ALA A 261 -6.82 -4.96 -1.55
C ALA A 261 -7.93 -5.33 -0.54
N GLY A 262 -8.16 -6.64 -0.39
CA GLY A 262 -9.13 -7.18 0.57
C GLY A 262 -10.59 -7.12 0.10
N PHE A 263 -11.52 -7.04 1.04
CA PHE A 263 -12.96 -7.16 0.80
C PHE A 263 -13.61 -5.83 0.42
N THR A 264 -13.41 -5.37 -0.81
CA THR A 264 -13.91 -4.07 -1.28
C THR A 264 -15.39 -4.08 -1.65
N LEU A 265 -15.93 -5.22 -2.05
CA LEU A 265 -17.36 -5.40 -2.36
C LEU A 265 -18.09 -6.16 -1.25
N PRO A 266 -19.39 -5.88 -1.03
CA PRO A 266 -20.22 -4.91 -1.77
C PRO A 266 -20.22 -3.49 -1.17
N ARG A 267 -19.43 -3.18 -0.14
CA ARG A 267 -19.61 -1.98 0.68
C ARG A 267 -18.52 -0.92 0.49
N ALA A 268 -17.24 -1.32 0.56
CA ALA A 268 -16.13 -0.35 0.60
C ALA A 268 -15.97 0.42 -0.70
N LEU A 269 -15.97 -0.25 -1.86
CA LEU A 269 -15.82 0.41 -3.16
C LEU A 269 -16.94 1.43 -3.46
N PRO A 270 -18.25 1.11 -3.29
CA PRO A 270 -19.28 2.12 -3.46
C PRO A 270 -19.16 3.32 -2.52
N ALA A 271 -18.70 3.12 -1.28
CA ALA A 271 -18.44 4.22 -0.35
C ALA A 271 -17.25 5.06 -0.81
N LEU A 272 -16.15 4.43 -1.24
CA LEU A 272 -14.96 5.11 -1.73
C LEU A 272 -15.24 5.95 -2.99
N LEU A 273 -16.09 5.47 -3.90
CA LEU A 273 -16.47 6.19 -5.11
C LEU A 273 -17.30 7.46 -4.85
N ASN A 274 -17.79 7.68 -3.62
CA ASN A 274 -18.34 8.97 -3.21
C ASN A 274 -17.26 9.94 -2.73
N LEU A 275 -16.03 9.47 -2.52
CA LEU A 275 -14.92 10.27 -2.00
C LEU A 275 -13.92 10.65 -3.09
N THR A 276 -13.69 9.74 -4.04
CA THR A 276 -12.70 9.91 -5.12
C THR A 276 -13.24 9.36 -6.44
N ASP A 277 -12.57 9.66 -7.54
CA ASP A 277 -12.92 9.11 -8.86
C ASP A 277 -12.11 7.87 -9.21
N THR A 278 -12.54 7.17 -10.27
CA THR A 278 -11.93 5.90 -10.70
C THR A 278 -10.48 6.02 -11.18
N ARG A 279 -9.98 7.22 -11.48
CA ARG A 279 -8.59 7.46 -11.90
C ARG A 279 -7.59 7.30 -10.76
N HIS A 280 -8.08 7.34 -9.52
CA HIS A 280 -7.31 7.20 -8.29
C HIS A 280 -7.35 5.77 -7.72
N LEU A 281 -8.06 4.85 -8.37
CA LEU A 281 -8.16 3.46 -7.92
C LEU A 281 -7.03 2.61 -8.50
N LEU A 282 -6.44 1.78 -7.67
CA LEU A 282 -5.35 0.87 -8.01
C LEU A 282 -5.72 -0.56 -7.60
N TYR A 283 -5.25 -1.56 -8.35
CA TYR A 283 -5.40 -2.94 -7.92
C TYR A 283 -4.36 -3.29 -6.84
N GLY A 284 -4.78 -4.00 -5.80
CA GLY A 284 -3.92 -4.56 -4.75
C GLY A 284 -4.43 -5.92 -4.33
N SER A 285 -3.54 -6.88 -4.09
CA SER A 285 -3.88 -8.24 -3.64
C SER A 285 -3.70 -8.48 -2.15
N ASP A 286 -2.74 -7.79 -1.54
CA ASP A 286 -2.20 -8.08 -0.19
C ASP A 286 -1.59 -9.50 -0.10
N PHE A 287 -1.10 -10.04 -1.24
CA PHE A 287 -0.37 -11.31 -1.26
C PHE A 287 1.01 -11.14 -0.56
N PRO A 288 1.49 -12.10 0.24
CA PRO A 288 0.94 -13.43 0.52
C PRO A 288 0.07 -13.51 1.79
N PHE A 289 -0.27 -12.37 2.44
CA PHE A 289 -1.18 -12.39 3.57
C PHE A 289 -2.62 -12.74 3.16
N THR A 290 -3.05 -12.30 1.98
CA THR A 290 -4.21 -12.86 1.29
C THR A 290 -3.75 -14.11 0.54
N PRO A 291 -4.23 -15.31 0.88
CA PRO A 291 -3.80 -16.54 0.22
C PRO A 291 -4.33 -16.64 -1.21
N ASP A 292 -3.64 -17.41 -2.07
CA ASP A 292 -3.89 -17.57 -3.51
C ASP A 292 -5.37 -17.70 -3.87
N TRP A 293 -6.08 -18.63 -3.20
CA TRP A 293 -7.50 -18.88 -3.46
C TRP A 293 -8.40 -17.68 -3.14
N ALA A 294 -7.99 -16.85 -2.18
CA ALA A 294 -8.76 -15.67 -1.81
C ALA A 294 -8.49 -14.51 -2.77
N VAL A 295 -7.26 -14.35 -3.27
CA VAL A 295 -6.93 -13.36 -4.31
C VAL A 295 -7.83 -13.55 -5.53
N GLU A 296 -7.92 -14.77 -6.09
CA GLU A 296 -8.80 -15.06 -7.22
C GLU A 296 -10.27 -14.83 -6.88
N GLY A 297 -10.71 -15.32 -5.72
CA GLY A 297 -12.10 -15.20 -5.25
C GLY A 297 -12.55 -13.76 -5.04
N LEU A 298 -11.66 -12.86 -4.65
CA LEU A 298 -11.94 -11.42 -4.47
C LEU A 298 -11.84 -10.64 -5.78
N ALA A 299 -10.88 -11.01 -6.64
CA ALA A 299 -10.63 -10.33 -7.90
C ALA A 299 -11.80 -10.46 -8.88
N ARG A 300 -12.34 -11.66 -9.06
CA ARG A 300 -13.40 -11.93 -10.04
C ARG A 300 -14.66 -11.07 -9.82
N PRO A 301 -15.28 -11.03 -8.63
CA PRO A 301 -16.41 -10.14 -8.37
C PRO A 301 -16.08 -8.66 -8.58
N LEU A 302 -14.85 -8.24 -8.23
CA LEU A 302 -14.40 -6.85 -8.41
C LEU A 302 -14.36 -6.48 -9.90
N VAL A 303 -13.70 -7.30 -10.72
CA VAL A 303 -13.56 -7.05 -12.17
C VAL A 303 -14.93 -7.09 -12.87
N ASP A 304 -15.80 -8.03 -12.47
CA ASP A 304 -17.13 -8.20 -13.06
C ASP A 304 -18.10 -7.05 -12.71
N ALA A 305 -17.88 -6.40 -11.56
CA ALA A 305 -18.70 -5.26 -11.13
C ALA A 305 -18.35 -3.93 -11.82
N LEU A 306 -17.23 -3.86 -12.57
CA LEU A 306 -16.72 -2.61 -13.15
C LEU A 306 -17.01 -2.54 -14.67
N ASP A 307 -17.30 -1.34 -15.15
CA ASP A 307 -17.32 -1.05 -16.57
C ASP A 307 -15.96 -1.36 -17.21
N PRO A 308 -15.90 -1.82 -18.47
CA PRO A 308 -14.67 -2.25 -19.14
C PRO A 308 -13.54 -1.19 -19.13
N ALA A 309 -13.88 0.11 -19.30
CA ALA A 309 -12.90 1.18 -19.27
C ALA A 309 -12.33 1.40 -17.86
N VAL A 310 -13.20 1.40 -16.84
CA VAL A 310 -12.80 1.50 -15.43
C VAL A 310 -11.95 0.30 -15.02
N ARG A 311 -12.33 -0.89 -15.47
CA ARG A 311 -11.56 -2.12 -15.24
C ARG A 311 -10.14 -2.02 -15.79
N THR A 312 -9.99 -1.58 -17.04
CA THR A 312 -8.67 -1.38 -17.67
C THR A 312 -7.83 -0.40 -16.89
N ASP A 313 -8.40 0.74 -16.49
CA ASP A 313 -7.71 1.74 -15.70
C ASP A 313 -7.32 1.22 -14.31
N LEU A 314 -8.21 0.53 -13.61
CA LEU A 314 -7.94 -0.10 -12.31
C LEU A 314 -6.81 -1.12 -12.39
N LEU A 315 -6.89 -2.04 -13.36
CA LEU A 315 -5.93 -3.15 -13.43
C LEU A 315 -4.52 -2.68 -13.77
N HIS A 316 -4.36 -1.67 -14.66
CA HIS A 316 -3.03 -1.24 -15.06
C HIS A 316 -2.90 0.23 -15.48
N GLY A 317 -3.95 0.87 -16.03
CA GLY A 317 -3.84 2.22 -16.57
C GLY A 317 -3.44 3.25 -15.53
N ASN A 318 -4.07 3.22 -14.35
CA ASN A 318 -3.78 4.14 -13.24
C ASN A 318 -2.37 3.91 -12.68
N ALA A 319 -1.98 2.65 -12.45
CA ALA A 319 -0.64 2.32 -11.97
C ALA A 319 0.46 2.75 -12.95
N ARG A 320 0.26 2.57 -14.26
CA ARG A 320 1.21 3.06 -15.28
C ARG A 320 1.32 4.58 -15.31
N ARG A 321 0.27 5.31 -14.97
CA ARG A 321 0.34 6.78 -14.82
C ARG A 321 1.14 7.18 -13.57
N LEU A 322 1.00 6.43 -12.49
CA LEU A 322 1.63 6.70 -11.20
C LEU A 322 3.12 6.30 -11.19
N PHE A 323 3.48 5.15 -11.75
CA PHE A 323 4.85 4.62 -11.76
C PHE A 323 5.52 4.82 -13.13
N PRO A 324 6.45 5.79 -13.27
CA PRO A 324 7.04 6.15 -14.57
C PRO A 324 7.74 4.99 -15.28
N ARG A 325 8.41 4.09 -14.52
CA ARG A 325 9.12 2.94 -15.07
C ARG A 325 8.19 1.94 -15.77
N LEU A 326 6.90 1.92 -15.41
CA LEU A 326 5.91 1.00 -15.99
C LEU A 326 5.17 1.58 -17.20
N ARG A 327 5.53 2.81 -17.64
CA ARG A 327 4.86 3.49 -18.78
C ARG A 327 5.22 2.93 -20.14
N GLU A 328 6.42 2.38 -20.29
CA GLU A 328 6.86 1.83 -21.57
C GLU A 328 6.38 0.39 -21.73
N PRO A 329 5.65 0.06 -22.82
CA PRO A 329 5.41 -1.33 -23.17
C PRO A 329 6.75 -1.98 -23.49
N ARG A 330 7.03 -3.13 -22.90
CA ARG A 330 8.27 -3.85 -23.15
C ARG A 330 8.31 -4.31 -24.60
N SER A 331 9.43 -3.98 -25.26
CA SER A 331 9.82 -4.72 -26.46
C SER A 331 9.99 -6.19 -26.09
N ALA A 332 9.13 -7.03 -26.69
CA ALA A 332 9.16 -8.48 -26.58
C ALA A 332 10.50 -9.06 -27.06
#